data_18c56544db9336b48ff3ec089169c662
#
_entry.id   18c56544db9336b48ff3ec089169c662
#
_cell.length_a   1.000
_cell.length_b   1.000
_cell.length_c   1.000
_cell.angle_alpha   90.00
_cell.angle_beta   90.00
_cell.angle_gamma   90.00
#
_symmetry.space_group_name_H-M   'P 1'
#
loop_
_entity.id
_entity.type
_entity.pdbx_description
1 polymer ?
#
loop_
_entity_poly.entity_id
_entity_poly.type
_entity_poly.pdbx_seq_one_letter_code
_entity_poly.pdbx_strand_id
1 'polypeptide(L)'
;RDAIQIIDHKAVVDKSKCIECGKCTQACPYGAIIAQKRPCVNSCKVKAISVGEDKKAVIDNQKCISCGACVYQCPFGAIVDKSMILESIEILKNSENNQKYHVYAVIAPSIVSQFKYAKIEQVVTGMRKLGFHQVVEAALGADITLYHEAEEWKEKGILTTSCCPSFVMFVEKNFPELAKYISHSVSPMVEAAMLIKRTDPNGKVIFIGPCASKKLEYKLPKTQGAIDSVLSFEELQAFLDARHIDVGSLEETSLDNASFYG
;
A
#
# COMPACT_ATOMS: atom_id res chain seq x y z
N ARG A 1 -17.64 9.37 -40.04
CA ARG A 1 -16.17 9.50 -40.09
C ARG A 1 -15.49 8.33 -40.80
N ASP A 2 -16.23 7.33 -41.23
CA ASP A 2 -15.76 6.14 -41.97
C ASP A 2 -14.51 5.48 -41.39
N ALA A 3 -14.42 5.52 -40.05
CA ALA A 3 -13.32 4.93 -39.29
C ALA A 3 -13.48 3.42 -39.07
N ILE A 4 -14.61 2.82 -39.43
CA ILE A 4 -14.88 1.39 -39.34
C ILE A 4 -15.25 0.88 -40.73
N GLN A 5 -14.56 -0.16 -41.15
CA GLN A 5 -14.80 -0.87 -42.39
C GLN A 5 -14.96 -2.36 -42.09
N ILE A 6 -15.74 -3.05 -42.94
CA ILE A 6 -15.84 -4.50 -42.85
C ILE A 6 -14.92 -5.09 -43.92
N ILE A 7 -13.90 -5.78 -43.45
CA ILE A 7 -12.92 -6.48 -44.30
C ILE A 7 -12.96 -7.96 -43.92
N ASP A 8 -13.18 -8.83 -44.87
CA ASP A 8 -13.28 -10.29 -44.64
C ASP A 8 -14.24 -10.66 -43.51
N HIS A 9 -15.43 -10.07 -43.53
CA HIS A 9 -16.48 -10.24 -42.51
C HIS A 9 -16.09 -9.80 -41.05
N LYS A 10 -14.99 -9.04 -40.89
CA LYS A 10 -14.54 -8.50 -39.62
C LYS A 10 -14.58 -6.98 -39.63
N ALA A 11 -15.03 -6.39 -38.51
CA ALA A 11 -14.96 -4.95 -38.30
C ALA A 11 -13.51 -4.54 -38.05
N VAL A 12 -12.94 -3.75 -38.93
CA VAL A 12 -11.59 -3.19 -38.81
C VAL A 12 -11.68 -1.70 -38.53
N VAL A 13 -11.03 -1.24 -37.46
CA VAL A 13 -11.01 0.17 -37.08
C VAL A 13 -9.75 0.84 -37.61
N ASP A 14 -9.95 1.81 -38.48
CA ASP A 14 -8.88 2.70 -38.96
C ASP A 14 -8.48 3.68 -37.86
N LYS A 15 -7.32 3.44 -37.27
CA LYS A 15 -6.81 4.25 -36.14
C LYS A 15 -6.49 5.69 -36.52
N SER A 16 -6.24 5.98 -37.79
CA SER A 16 -5.97 7.33 -38.28
C SER A 16 -7.23 8.21 -38.31
N LYS A 17 -8.39 7.59 -38.50
CA LYS A 17 -9.70 8.24 -38.56
C LYS A 17 -10.49 8.13 -37.25
N CYS A 18 -10.09 7.19 -36.39
CA CYS A 18 -10.76 6.92 -35.12
C CYS A 18 -10.43 8.00 -34.09
N ILE A 19 -11.46 8.63 -33.53
CA ILE A 19 -11.35 9.63 -32.45
C ILE A 19 -11.65 9.05 -31.05
N GLU A 20 -11.71 7.73 -30.94
CA GLU A 20 -11.96 7.01 -29.68
C GLU A 20 -13.28 7.41 -28.95
N CYS A 21 -14.30 7.85 -29.69
CA CYS A 21 -15.58 8.32 -29.11
C CYS A 21 -16.43 7.21 -28.48
N GLY A 22 -16.10 5.94 -28.66
CA GLY A 22 -16.82 4.79 -28.10
C GLY A 22 -18.18 4.47 -28.69
N LYS A 23 -18.72 5.25 -29.66
CA LYS A 23 -20.05 5.03 -30.22
C LYS A 23 -20.21 3.64 -30.88
N CYS A 24 -19.17 3.12 -31.50
CA CYS A 24 -19.19 1.80 -32.13
C CYS A 24 -19.36 0.66 -31.12
N THR A 25 -18.81 0.79 -29.93
CA THR A 25 -18.94 -0.22 -28.85
C THR A 25 -20.35 -0.23 -28.29
N GLN A 26 -21.03 0.91 -28.28
CA GLN A 26 -22.42 1.04 -27.84
C GLN A 26 -23.43 0.60 -28.93
N ALA A 27 -23.09 0.86 -30.19
CA ALA A 27 -23.96 0.56 -31.33
C ALA A 27 -23.92 -0.92 -31.75
N CYS A 28 -22.91 -1.69 -31.35
CA CYS A 28 -22.80 -3.09 -31.73
C CYS A 28 -23.69 -3.98 -30.86
N PRO A 29 -24.78 -4.55 -31.40
CA PRO A 29 -25.72 -5.37 -30.61
C PRO A 29 -25.10 -6.71 -30.15
N TYR A 30 -24.01 -7.13 -30.81
CA TYR A 30 -23.32 -8.39 -30.52
C TYR A 30 -22.14 -8.23 -29.55
N GLY A 31 -21.82 -7.01 -29.09
CA GLY A 31 -20.66 -6.75 -28.24
C GLY A 31 -19.30 -7.09 -28.93
N ALA A 32 -19.29 -7.16 -30.27
CA ALA A 32 -18.11 -7.58 -31.04
C ALA A 32 -17.00 -6.50 -31.12
N ILE A 33 -17.34 -5.27 -30.77
CA ILE A 33 -16.39 -4.15 -30.71
C ILE A 33 -16.21 -3.75 -29.26
N ILE A 34 -15.00 -3.94 -28.75
CA ILE A 34 -14.63 -3.61 -27.37
C ILE A 34 -13.59 -2.48 -27.35
N ALA A 35 -13.77 -1.53 -26.45
CA ALA A 35 -12.76 -0.51 -26.16
C ALA A 35 -11.81 -1.04 -25.07
N GLN A 36 -10.60 -1.39 -25.47
CA GLN A 36 -9.57 -1.79 -24.50
C GLN A 36 -8.87 -0.54 -23.94
N LYS A 37 -9.21 -0.17 -22.73
CA LYS A 37 -8.44 0.80 -21.97
C LYS A 37 -7.29 0.10 -21.25
N ARG A 38 -6.18 0.81 -21.07
CA ARG A 38 -5.06 0.27 -20.27
C ARG A 38 -5.54 -0.03 -18.85
N PRO A 39 -5.14 -1.17 -18.26
CA PRO A 39 -5.57 -1.53 -16.90
C PRO A 39 -5.32 -0.43 -15.88
N CYS A 40 -4.17 0.24 -15.92
CA CYS A 40 -3.81 1.34 -15.03
C CYS A 40 -4.78 2.55 -15.14
N VAL A 41 -5.19 2.90 -16.37
CA VAL A 41 -6.15 4.01 -16.61
C VAL A 41 -7.53 3.61 -16.11
N ASN A 42 -7.94 2.36 -16.36
CA ASN A 42 -9.26 1.86 -15.96
C ASN A 42 -9.40 1.69 -14.43
N SER A 43 -8.32 1.31 -13.76
CA SER A 43 -8.30 1.13 -12.29
C SER A 43 -8.29 2.45 -11.51
N CYS A 44 -7.88 3.56 -12.16
CA CYS A 44 -7.75 4.83 -11.47
C CYS A 44 -9.10 5.50 -11.24
N LYS A 45 -9.66 5.36 -10.03
CA LYS A 45 -10.98 5.90 -9.66
C LYS A 45 -11.00 7.43 -9.63
N VAL A 46 -9.88 8.07 -9.36
CA VAL A 46 -9.75 9.55 -9.36
C VAL A 46 -9.31 10.10 -10.73
N LYS A 47 -9.20 9.23 -11.75
CA LYS A 47 -8.83 9.62 -13.13
C LYS A 47 -7.52 10.42 -13.20
N ALA A 48 -6.56 10.07 -12.35
CA ALA A 48 -5.26 10.71 -12.30
C ALA A 48 -4.27 10.19 -13.36
N ILE A 49 -4.65 9.18 -14.17
CA ILE A 49 -3.76 8.56 -15.14
C ILE A 49 -4.27 8.84 -16.54
N SER A 50 -3.41 9.39 -17.37
CA SER A 50 -3.58 9.59 -18.81
C SER A 50 -2.49 8.88 -19.61
N VAL A 51 -2.62 8.90 -20.92
CA VAL A 51 -1.60 8.38 -21.84
C VAL A 51 -0.97 9.57 -22.54
N GLY A 52 0.33 9.76 -22.37
CA GLY A 52 1.09 10.80 -23.03
C GLY A 52 1.27 10.58 -24.54
N GLU A 53 1.82 11.56 -25.24
CA GLU A 53 2.11 11.50 -26.68
C GLU A 53 3.10 10.38 -27.02
N ASP A 54 4.05 10.10 -26.13
CA ASP A 54 5.01 9.00 -26.22
C ASP A 54 4.40 7.63 -25.86
N LYS A 55 3.08 7.57 -25.73
CA LYS A 55 2.31 6.38 -25.32
C LYS A 55 2.66 5.84 -23.92
N LYS A 56 3.37 6.58 -23.07
CA LYS A 56 3.58 6.21 -21.67
C LYS A 56 2.43 6.67 -20.77
N ALA A 57 2.29 6.01 -19.63
CA ALA A 57 1.34 6.45 -18.62
C ALA A 57 1.90 7.69 -17.91
N VAL A 58 1.07 8.73 -17.81
CA VAL A 58 1.37 9.97 -17.09
C VAL A 58 0.44 10.06 -15.90
N ILE A 59 1.01 10.29 -14.72
CA ILE A 59 0.27 10.40 -13.46
C ILE A 59 0.20 11.88 -13.06
N ASP A 60 -1.02 12.40 -12.96
CA ASP A 60 -1.31 13.71 -12.41
C ASP A 60 -1.27 13.64 -10.87
N ASN A 61 -0.17 14.13 -10.28
CA ASN A 61 0.05 14.09 -8.83
C ASN A 61 -0.94 14.98 -8.05
N GLN A 62 -1.57 15.97 -8.68
CA GLN A 62 -2.58 16.78 -8.03
C GLN A 62 -3.85 15.97 -7.79
N LYS A 63 -4.21 15.06 -8.70
CA LYS A 63 -5.35 14.16 -8.57
C LYS A 63 -5.01 12.85 -7.86
N CYS A 64 -3.77 12.39 -8.00
CA CYS A 64 -3.34 11.10 -7.45
C CYS A 64 -3.48 11.06 -5.92
N ILE A 65 -4.05 9.97 -5.40
CA ILE A 65 -4.21 9.69 -3.97
C ILE A 65 -3.28 8.58 -3.49
N SER A 66 -2.31 8.18 -4.29
CA SER A 66 -1.27 7.18 -3.98
C SER A 66 -1.82 5.81 -3.50
N CYS A 67 -3.01 5.40 -3.98
CA CYS A 67 -3.66 4.17 -3.54
C CYS A 67 -3.02 2.87 -4.07
N GLY A 68 -2.09 2.94 -5.03
CA GLY A 68 -1.40 1.77 -5.59
C GLY A 68 -2.19 0.95 -6.61
N ALA A 69 -3.47 1.25 -6.88
CA ALA A 69 -4.31 0.45 -7.78
C ALA A 69 -3.71 0.27 -9.20
N CYS A 70 -3.03 1.29 -9.71
CA CYS A 70 -2.35 1.23 -11.01
C CYS A 70 -1.10 0.34 -11.01
N VAL A 71 -0.41 0.23 -9.88
CA VAL A 71 0.72 -0.68 -9.68
C VAL A 71 0.22 -2.11 -9.71
N TYR A 72 -0.77 -2.41 -8.89
CA TYR A 72 -1.36 -3.76 -8.78
C TYR A 72 -1.96 -4.26 -10.10
N GLN A 73 -2.61 -3.36 -10.88
CA GLN A 73 -3.28 -3.73 -12.13
C GLN A 73 -2.36 -3.73 -13.36
N CYS A 74 -1.07 -3.42 -13.21
CA CYS A 74 -0.15 -3.41 -14.32
C CYS A 74 0.43 -4.81 -14.58
N PRO A 75 0.01 -5.54 -15.63
CA PRO A 75 0.50 -6.91 -15.86
C PRO A 75 1.96 -6.94 -16.33
N PHE A 76 2.53 -5.80 -16.66
CA PHE A 76 3.89 -5.67 -17.20
C PHE A 76 4.88 -5.08 -16.18
N GLY A 77 4.44 -4.75 -14.96
CA GLY A 77 5.29 -4.06 -13.99
C GLY A 77 5.79 -2.67 -14.46
N ALA A 78 5.11 -2.04 -15.44
CA ALA A 78 5.53 -0.76 -16.01
C ALA A 78 5.23 0.44 -15.09
N ILE A 79 4.40 0.26 -14.09
CA ILE A 79 4.15 1.20 -13.00
C ILE A 79 4.49 0.47 -11.72
N VAL A 80 5.44 0.99 -10.99
CA VAL A 80 5.90 0.44 -9.72
C VAL A 80 5.84 1.52 -8.64
N ASP A 81 5.74 1.12 -7.40
CA ASP A 81 5.96 2.02 -6.27
C ASP A 81 7.46 2.20 -6.01
N LYS A 82 7.80 3.16 -5.17
CA LYS A 82 9.20 3.34 -4.77
C LYS A 82 9.57 2.23 -3.79
N SER A 83 10.50 1.36 -4.19
CA SER A 83 11.03 0.35 -3.27
C SER A 83 11.85 1.00 -2.15
N MET A 84 11.68 0.47 -0.93
CA MET A 84 12.45 0.87 0.25
C MET A 84 13.26 -0.31 0.82
N ILE A 85 13.43 -1.37 0.04
CA ILE A 85 14.14 -2.58 0.47
C ILE A 85 15.60 -2.29 0.80
N LEU A 86 16.28 -1.46 0.00
CA LEU A 86 17.70 -1.12 0.24
C LEU A 86 17.87 -0.32 1.54
N GLU A 87 16.98 0.63 1.79
CA GLU A 87 16.96 1.41 3.03
C GLU A 87 16.72 0.50 4.25
N SER A 88 15.79 -0.45 4.15
CA SER A 88 15.52 -1.43 5.21
C SER A 88 16.71 -2.37 5.45
N ILE A 89 17.38 -2.83 4.39
CA ILE A 89 18.61 -3.65 4.50
C ILE A 89 19.73 -2.86 5.18
N GLU A 90 19.88 -1.57 4.83
CA GLU A 90 20.87 -0.70 5.44
C GLU A 90 20.61 -0.50 6.94
N ILE A 91 19.35 -0.28 7.34
CA ILE A 91 18.94 -0.19 8.74
C ILE A 91 19.30 -1.48 9.49
N LEU A 92 18.93 -2.65 8.96
CA LEU A 92 19.24 -3.94 9.58
C LEU A 92 20.75 -4.19 9.68
N LYS A 93 21.51 -3.91 8.62
CA LYS A 93 22.96 -4.08 8.59
C LYS A 93 23.66 -3.18 9.62
N ASN A 94 23.26 -1.91 9.67
CA ASN A 94 23.87 -0.92 10.56
C ASN A 94 23.47 -1.10 12.04
N SER A 95 22.51 -1.96 12.34
CA SER A 95 22.14 -2.34 13.71
C SER A 95 23.19 -3.25 14.37
N GLU A 96 24.11 -3.84 13.59
CA GLU A 96 25.14 -4.77 14.06
C GLU A 96 24.52 -5.93 14.88
N ASN A 97 23.54 -6.61 14.30
CA ASN A 97 22.73 -7.64 14.97
C ASN A 97 22.04 -7.13 16.25
N ASN A 98 21.46 -5.93 16.19
CA ASN A 98 20.77 -5.26 17.28
C ASN A 98 21.66 -4.86 18.48
N GLN A 99 22.98 -4.79 18.29
CA GLN A 99 23.91 -4.32 19.34
C GLN A 99 23.95 -2.78 19.42
N LYS A 100 23.85 -2.10 18.28
CA LYS A 100 23.91 -0.64 18.22
C LYS A 100 22.56 0.01 18.46
N TYR A 101 21.52 -0.56 17.92
CA TYR A 101 20.10 -0.22 18.13
C TYR A 101 19.23 -1.41 17.73
N HIS A 102 18.09 -1.55 18.35
CA HIS A 102 17.14 -2.60 17.99
C HIS A 102 16.34 -2.24 16.74
N VAL A 103 16.02 -3.23 15.90
CA VAL A 103 15.18 -3.06 14.72
C VAL A 103 13.86 -3.82 14.92
N TYR A 104 12.77 -3.08 14.94
CA TYR A 104 11.42 -3.61 15.14
C TYR A 104 10.70 -3.74 13.81
N ALA A 105 10.05 -4.86 13.58
CA ALA A 105 9.07 -5.02 12.51
C ALA A 105 7.67 -4.73 13.07
N VAL A 106 6.95 -3.80 12.46
CA VAL A 106 5.51 -3.62 12.72
C VAL A 106 4.76 -4.18 11.53
N ILE A 107 4.01 -5.26 11.73
CA ILE A 107 3.36 -6.01 10.65
C ILE A 107 1.86 -5.71 10.55
N ALA A 108 1.37 -5.53 9.33
CA ALA A 108 -0.06 -5.41 9.08
C ALA A 108 -0.75 -6.79 9.24
N PRO A 109 -1.95 -6.87 9.87
CA PRO A 109 -2.66 -8.14 10.08
C PRO A 109 -2.95 -8.92 8.81
N SER A 110 -3.08 -8.24 7.66
CA SER A 110 -3.27 -8.86 6.35
C SER A 110 -2.11 -9.73 5.86
N ILE A 111 -0.99 -9.78 6.59
CA ILE A 111 0.17 -10.63 6.26
C ILE A 111 -0.22 -12.11 6.17
N VAL A 112 -1.19 -12.56 6.95
CA VAL A 112 -1.72 -13.94 6.91
C VAL A 112 -2.33 -14.30 5.56
N SER A 113 -2.81 -13.32 4.80
CA SER A 113 -3.36 -13.55 3.46
C SER A 113 -2.29 -13.66 2.38
N GLN A 114 -1.10 -13.13 2.62
CA GLN A 114 0.03 -13.17 1.72
C GLN A 114 0.83 -14.47 1.84
N PHE A 115 1.16 -14.87 3.07
CA PHE A 115 1.99 -16.05 3.35
C PHE A 115 1.12 -17.30 3.62
N LYS A 116 0.20 -17.61 2.70
CA LYS A 116 -0.76 -18.74 2.86
C LYS A 116 -0.10 -20.12 2.95
N TYR A 117 1.16 -20.23 2.57
CA TYR A 117 1.96 -21.47 2.60
C TYR A 117 2.67 -21.69 3.94
N ALA A 118 2.58 -20.72 4.86
CA ALA A 118 3.24 -20.75 6.16
C ALA A 118 2.30 -20.22 7.25
N LYS A 119 2.54 -20.61 8.48
CA LYS A 119 1.89 -20.00 9.65
C LYS A 119 2.52 -18.66 9.97
N ILE A 120 1.76 -17.76 10.62
CA ILE A 120 2.26 -16.44 11.00
C ILE A 120 3.50 -16.55 11.90
N GLU A 121 3.53 -17.52 12.79
CA GLU A 121 4.64 -17.78 13.71
C GLU A 121 5.92 -18.18 12.96
N GLN A 122 5.80 -18.87 11.83
CA GLN A 122 6.94 -19.20 10.95
C GLN A 122 7.44 -17.95 10.21
N VAL A 123 6.52 -17.05 9.80
CA VAL A 123 6.88 -15.77 9.19
C VAL A 123 7.64 -14.90 10.20
N VAL A 124 7.19 -14.89 11.47
CA VAL A 124 7.90 -14.19 12.57
C VAL A 124 9.31 -14.73 12.73
N THR A 125 9.48 -16.07 12.73
CA THR A 125 10.81 -16.69 12.77
C THR A 125 11.67 -16.27 11.57
N GLY A 126 11.09 -16.21 10.38
CA GLY A 126 11.77 -15.73 9.16
C GLY A 126 12.26 -14.30 9.31
N MET A 127 11.44 -13.40 9.84
CA MET A 127 11.81 -12.02 10.10
C MET A 127 12.92 -11.91 11.15
N ARG A 128 12.89 -12.70 12.22
CA ARG A 128 14.01 -12.75 13.18
C ARG A 128 15.31 -13.20 12.53
N LYS A 129 15.26 -14.17 11.62
CA LYS A 129 16.45 -14.59 10.83
C LYS A 129 16.94 -13.51 9.86
N LEU A 130 16.08 -12.57 9.43
CA LEU A 130 16.51 -11.39 8.68
C LEU A 130 17.22 -10.35 9.54
N GLY A 131 17.14 -10.46 10.88
CA GLY A 131 17.80 -9.57 11.82
C GLY A 131 16.87 -8.63 12.60
N PHE A 132 15.55 -8.80 12.48
CA PHE A 132 14.63 -8.04 13.33
C PHE A 132 14.73 -8.48 14.79
N HIS A 133 14.74 -7.50 15.68
CA HIS A 133 14.79 -7.72 17.13
C HIS A 133 13.47 -8.25 17.67
N GLN A 134 12.37 -7.57 17.30
CA GLN A 134 11.02 -7.95 17.68
C GLN A 134 10.05 -7.76 16.49
N VAL A 135 8.95 -8.52 16.53
CA VAL A 135 7.87 -8.45 15.56
C VAL A 135 6.58 -8.11 16.29
N VAL A 136 6.05 -6.92 16.02
CA VAL A 136 4.89 -6.33 16.70
C VAL A 136 3.74 -6.23 15.70
N GLU A 137 2.53 -6.53 16.14
CA GLU A 137 1.34 -6.42 15.31
C GLU A 137 0.85 -4.95 15.25
N ALA A 138 0.56 -4.45 14.04
CA ALA A 138 0.00 -3.11 13.87
C ALA A 138 -1.42 -2.99 14.45
N ALA A 139 -2.12 -4.10 14.69
CA ALA A 139 -3.41 -4.13 15.34
C ALA A 139 -3.36 -3.59 16.79
N LEU A 140 -2.23 -3.75 17.49
CA LEU A 140 -2.01 -3.10 18.78
C LEU A 140 -2.11 -1.57 18.67
N GLY A 141 -1.57 -1.00 17.59
CA GLY A 141 -1.74 0.42 17.28
C GLY A 141 -3.19 0.77 16.93
N ALA A 142 -3.95 -0.16 16.33
CA ALA A 142 -5.36 0.04 16.04
C ALA A 142 -6.20 0.12 17.31
N ASP A 143 -5.90 -0.67 18.35
CA ASP A 143 -6.56 -0.60 19.65
C ASP A 143 -6.40 0.81 20.28
N ILE A 144 -5.20 1.39 20.17
CA ILE A 144 -4.91 2.74 20.66
C ILE A 144 -5.65 3.79 19.82
N THR A 145 -5.57 3.66 18.48
CA THR A 145 -6.26 4.58 17.56
C THR A 145 -7.76 4.57 17.82
N LEU A 146 -8.37 3.38 17.99
CA LEU A 146 -9.80 3.23 18.28
C LEU A 146 -10.20 3.97 19.57
N TYR A 147 -9.39 3.88 20.61
CA TYR A 147 -9.63 4.60 21.85
C TYR A 147 -9.67 6.11 21.63
N HIS A 148 -8.69 6.67 20.92
CA HIS A 148 -8.64 8.10 20.60
C HIS A 148 -9.80 8.53 19.71
N GLU A 149 -10.14 7.72 18.67
CA GLU A 149 -11.27 7.99 17.79
C GLU A 149 -12.62 7.93 18.53
N ALA A 150 -12.76 7.04 19.52
CA ALA A 150 -13.96 6.97 20.35
C ALA A 150 -14.16 8.23 21.21
N GLU A 151 -13.08 8.79 21.76
CA GLU A 151 -13.16 10.06 22.50
C GLU A 151 -13.50 11.22 21.55
N GLU A 152 -12.84 11.30 20.39
CA GLU A 152 -13.10 12.33 19.38
C GLU A 152 -14.54 12.26 18.84
N TRP A 153 -15.07 11.04 18.67
CA TRP A 153 -16.45 10.83 18.22
C TRP A 153 -17.49 11.33 19.26
N LYS A 154 -17.24 11.17 20.56
CA LYS A 154 -18.12 11.71 21.61
C LYS A 154 -18.25 13.22 21.51
N GLU A 155 -17.18 13.92 21.12
CA GLU A 155 -17.19 15.36 20.98
C GLU A 155 -17.85 15.82 19.68
N LYS A 156 -17.56 15.14 18.56
CA LYS A 156 -17.97 15.57 17.21
C LYS A 156 -19.31 14.99 16.74
N GLY A 157 -19.76 13.87 17.32
CA GLY A 157 -20.97 13.15 16.94
C GLY A 157 -20.88 12.36 15.63
N ILE A 158 -20.10 12.84 14.66
CA ILE A 158 -19.82 12.16 13.36
C ILE A 158 -18.32 12.19 13.17
N LEU A 159 -17.76 11.01 12.86
CA LEU A 159 -16.34 10.85 12.61
C LEU A 159 -16.10 9.83 11.51
N THR A 160 -15.09 10.05 10.66
CA THR A 160 -14.49 9.05 9.78
C THR A 160 -13.07 8.79 10.22
N THR A 161 -12.61 7.54 10.06
CA THR A 161 -11.26 7.17 10.48
C THR A 161 -10.19 7.79 9.57
N SER A 162 -8.98 7.99 10.08
CA SER A 162 -7.81 8.52 9.34
C SER A 162 -6.76 7.45 9.03
N CYS A 163 -7.05 6.16 9.29
CA CYS A 163 -6.10 5.05 9.17
C CYS A 163 -5.58 4.81 7.75
N CYS A 164 -6.32 5.25 6.71
CA CYS A 164 -5.95 5.10 5.30
C CYS A 164 -5.53 6.45 4.69
N PRO A 165 -4.24 6.68 4.40
CA PRO A 165 -3.76 7.94 3.82
C PRO A 165 -4.40 8.27 2.47
N SER A 166 -4.66 7.25 1.65
CA SER A 166 -5.35 7.43 0.36
C SER A 166 -6.79 7.90 0.53
N PHE A 167 -7.50 7.42 1.56
CA PHE A 167 -8.84 7.88 1.87
C PHE A 167 -8.83 9.34 2.33
N VAL A 168 -7.93 9.69 3.24
CA VAL A 168 -7.76 11.08 3.70
C VAL A 168 -7.51 12.00 2.51
N MET A 169 -6.52 11.69 1.65
CA MET A 169 -6.25 12.48 0.44
C MET A 169 -7.43 12.51 -0.53
N PHE A 170 -8.20 11.43 -0.63
CA PHE A 170 -9.40 11.41 -1.48
C PHE A 170 -10.45 12.40 -0.99
N VAL A 171 -10.72 12.42 0.30
CA VAL A 171 -11.68 13.37 0.90
C VAL A 171 -11.17 14.79 0.76
N GLU A 172 -9.93 15.08 1.16
CA GLU A 172 -9.35 16.42 1.09
C GLU A 172 -9.36 17.02 -0.32
N LYS A 173 -9.10 16.18 -1.36
CA LYS A 173 -9.04 16.64 -2.75
C LYS A 173 -10.40 16.74 -3.44
N ASN A 174 -11.36 15.89 -3.08
CA ASN A 174 -12.63 15.80 -3.82
C ASN A 174 -13.83 16.30 -3.01
N PHE A 175 -13.74 16.32 -1.68
CA PHE A 175 -14.81 16.69 -0.75
C PHE A 175 -14.25 17.48 0.44
N PRO A 176 -13.61 18.63 0.21
CA PRO A 176 -12.88 19.37 1.27
C PRO A 176 -13.81 19.79 2.42
N GLU A 177 -15.11 19.97 2.16
CA GLU A 177 -16.11 20.27 3.18
C GLU A 177 -16.33 19.12 4.18
N LEU A 178 -15.99 17.88 3.80
CA LEU A 178 -16.08 16.70 4.65
C LEU A 178 -14.79 16.44 5.45
N ALA A 179 -13.69 17.14 5.15
CA ALA A 179 -12.40 16.94 5.82
C ALA A 179 -12.49 17.17 7.33
N LYS A 180 -13.41 18.03 7.80
CA LYS A 180 -13.67 18.28 9.23
C LYS A 180 -14.16 17.05 10.02
N TYR A 181 -14.67 16.03 9.32
CA TYR A 181 -15.13 14.78 9.92
C TYR A 181 -14.05 13.70 9.97
N ILE A 182 -12.88 13.94 9.37
CA ILE A 182 -11.76 13.01 9.45
C ILE A 182 -11.17 13.08 10.86
N SER A 183 -10.87 11.91 11.43
CA SER A 183 -10.18 11.81 12.71
C SER A 183 -8.80 12.48 12.66
N HIS A 184 -8.42 13.13 13.74
CA HIS A 184 -7.08 13.68 13.93
C HIS A 184 -6.06 12.63 14.38
N SER A 185 -6.52 11.43 14.75
CA SER A 185 -5.66 10.32 15.17
C SER A 185 -4.68 9.94 14.08
N VAL A 186 -3.50 9.52 14.47
CA VAL A 186 -2.54 8.91 13.53
C VAL A 186 -2.96 7.48 13.21
N SER A 187 -2.39 6.91 12.15
CA SER A 187 -2.77 5.55 11.77
C SER A 187 -2.22 4.49 12.74
N PRO A 188 -2.81 3.29 12.77
CA PRO A 188 -2.33 2.16 13.56
C PRO A 188 -0.84 1.85 13.40
N MET A 189 -0.32 2.00 12.18
CA MET A 189 1.11 1.87 11.89
C MET A 189 1.93 2.85 12.72
N VAL A 190 1.50 4.09 12.79
CA VAL A 190 2.21 5.17 13.49
C VAL A 190 2.05 5.03 15.00
N GLU A 191 0.85 4.69 15.50
CA GLU A 191 0.63 4.46 16.94
C GLU A 191 1.49 3.32 17.48
N ALA A 192 1.55 2.19 16.78
CA ALA A 192 2.41 1.07 17.17
C ALA A 192 3.89 1.49 17.18
N ALA A 193 4.32 2.25 16.18
CA ALA A 193 5.69 2.75 16.15
C ALA A 193 5.99 3.76 17.25
N MET A 194 5.06 4.66 17.58
CA MET A 194 5.20 5.61 18.68
C MET A 194 5.28 4.88 20.04
N LEU A 195 4.51 3.80 20.21
CA LEU A 195 4.59 2.97 21.40
C LEU A 195 5.99 2.35 21.55
N ILE A 196 6.56 1.80 20.46
CA ILE A 196 7.93 1.28 20.43
C ILE A 196 8.94 2.38 20.78
N LYS A 197 8.83 3.55 20.15
CA LYS A 197 9.76 4.68 20.38
C LYS A 197 9.68 5.25 21.82
N ARG A 198 8.55 5.08 22.51
CA ARG A 198 8.44 5.44 23.95
C ARG A 198 9.22 4.49 24.84
N THR A 199 9.29 3.21 24.49
CA THR A 199 10.02 2.19 25.26
C THR A 199 11.48 2.09 24.84
N ASP A 200 11.78 2.27 23.56
CA ASP A 200 13.12 2.28 22.97
C ASP A 200 13.29 3.47 22.01
N PRO A 201 13.68 4.65 22.53
CA PRO A 201 13.83 5.87 21.71
C PRO A 201 14.85 5.75 20.57
N ASN A 202 15.86 4.88 20.71
CA ASN A 202 16.88 4.65 19.70
C ASN A 202 16.50 3.54 18.72
N GLY A 203 15.49 2.74 19.04
CA GLY A 203 15.02 1.64 18.21
C GLY A 203 14.59 2.13 16.82
N LYS A 204 14.81 1.32 15.80
CA LYS A 204 14.39 1.56 14.43
C LYS A 204 13.13 0.76 14.11
N VAL A 205 12.17 1.37 13.45
CA VAL A 205 10.88 0.74 13.15
C VAL A 205 10.70 0.63 11.63
N ILE A 206 10.53 -0.59 11.16
CA ILE A 206 10.21 -0.90 9.77
C ILE A 206 8.77 -1.43 9.74
N PHE A 207 7.88 -0.71 9.07
CA PHE A 207 6.52 -1.20 8.85
C PHE A 207 6.48 -2.16 7.65
N ILE A 208 5.73 -3.25 7.78
CA ILE A 208 5.56 -4.27 6.73
C ILE A 208 4.08 -4.45 6.45
N GLY A 209 3.65 -4.11 5.23
CA GLY A 209 2.24 -4.17 4.89
C GLY A 209 1.94 -4.09 3.39
N PRO A 210 0.69 -4.29 2.96
CA PRO A 210 0.32 -4.43 1.55
C PRO A 210 0.19 -3.09 0.80
N CYS A 211 0.34 -1.95 1.49
CA CYS A 211 -0.18 -0.68 1.02
C CYS A 211 0.91 0.30 0.59
N ALA A 212 0.96 0.64 -0.70
CA ALA A 212 1.90 1.63 -1.24
C ALA A 212 1.70 3.05 -0.63
N SER A 213 0.47 3.39 -0.18
CA SER A 213 0.24 4.70 0.45
C SER A 213 0.93 4.87 1.81
N LYS A 214 1.27 3.76 2.49
CA LYS A 214 2.05 3.81 3.73
C LYS A 214 3.48 4.32 3.49
N LYS A 215 4.04 4.07 2.29
CA LYS A 215 5.32 4.63 1.85
C LYS A 215 5.27 6.15 1.62
N LEU A 216 4.08 6.73 1.50
CA LEU A 216 3.89 8.17 1.50
C LEU A 216 3.66 8.70 2.92
N GLU A 217 2.84 7.99 3.70
CA GLU A 217 2.45 8.39 5.05
C GLU A 217 3.66 8.61 5.97
N TYR A 218 4.65 7.70 5.92
CA TYR A 218 5.83 7.80 6.79
C TYR A 218 6.63 9.09 6.59
N LYS A 219 6.44 9.78 5.45
CA LYS A 219 7.08 11.07 5.13
C LYS A 219 6.30 12.29 5.59
N LEU A 220 5.06 12.10 6.06
CA LEU A 220 4.24 13.21 6.50
C LEU A 220 4.83 13.83 7.78
N PRO A 221 4.77 15.16 7.97
CA PRO A 221 5.31 15.81 9.16
C PRO A 221 4.78 15.24 10.47
N LYS A 222 3.50 14.87 10.52
CA LYS A 222 2.86 14.30 11.71
C LYS A 222 3.37 12.89 12.09
N THR A 223 4.06 12.21 11.18
CA THR A 223 4.58 10.85 11.39
C THR A 223 6.09 10.78 11.39
N GLN A 224 6.76 11.93 11.19
CA GLN A 224 8.21 12.00 11.06
C GLN A 224 8.91 11.50 12.33
N GLY A 225 9.84 10.56 12.16
CA GLY A 225 10.62 9.96 13.25
C GLY A 225 9.97 8.76 13.94
N ALA A 226 8.69 8.47 13.72
CA ALA A 226 8.06 7.27 14.25
C ALA A 226 8.45 6.02 13.44
N ILE A 227 8.42 6.12 12.11
CA ILE A 227 8.73 5.03 11.17
C ILE A 227 10.04 5.36 10.45
N ASP A 228 10.92 4.39 10.36
CA ASP A 228 12.22 4.56 9.70
C ASP A 228 12.20 4.02 8.26
N SER A 229 11.40 2.98 7.95
CA SER A 229 11.20 2.46 6.59
C SER A 229 9.88 1.70 6.46
N VAL A 230 9.45 1.44 5.21
CA VAL A 230 8.21 0.72 4.89
C VAL A 230 8.49 -0.31 3.81
N LEU A 231 8.19 -1.58 4.09
CA LEU A 231 8.26 -2.68 3.13
C LEU A 231 6.86 -3.14 2.70
N SER A 232 6.71 -3.49 1.44
CA SER A 232 5.56 -4.28 1.01
C SER A 232 5.76 -5.77 1.36
N PHE A 233 4.69 -6.56 1.30
CA PHE A 233 4.80 -8.00 1.51
C PHE A 233 5.65 -8.68 0.43
N GLU A 234 5.57 -8.20 -0.81
CA GLU A 234 6.40 -8.68 -1.92
C GLU A 234 7.88 -8.35 -1.69
N GLU A 235 8.18 -7.17 -1.14
CA GLU A 235 9.55 -6.80 -0.77
C GLU A 235 10.07 -7.66 0.38
N LEU A 236 9.23 -7.97 1.38
CA LEU A 236 9.59 -8.92 2.44
C LEU A 236 9.87 -10.31 1.88
N GLN A 237 8.98 -10.82 0.99
CA GLN A 237 9.19 -12.12 0.34
C GLN A 237 10.50 -12.14 -0.43
N ALA A 238 10.75 -11.13 -1.26
CA ALA A 238 12.01 -11.03 -2.02
C ALA A 238 13.24 -11.00 -1.11
N PHE A 239 13.13 -10.38 0.07
CA PHE A 239 14.21 -10.35 1.04
C PHE A 239 14.45 -11.72 1.70
N LEU A 240 13.39 -12.45 2.05
CA LEU A 240 13.48 -13.81 2.55
C LEU A 240 14.11 -14.74 1.52
N ASP A 241 13.66 -14.67 0.26
CA ASP A 241 14.19 -15.46 -0.85
C ASP A 241 15.66 -15.18 -1.12
N ALA A 242 16.07 -13.91 -1.11
CA ALA A 242 17.46 -13.50 -1.30
C ALA A 242 18.40 -14.00 -0.17
N ARG A 243 17.84 -14.28 1.00
CA ARG A 243 18.56 -14.87 2.15
C ARG A 243 18.39 -16.38 2.23
N HIS A 244 17.76 -17.01 1.23
CA HIS A 244 17.47 -18.45 1.19
C HIS A 244 16.72 -18.95 2.44
N ILE A 245 15.78 -18.14 2.96
CA ILE A 245 14.95 -18.49 4.11
C ILE A 245 13.65 -19.11 3.60
N ASP A 246 13.53 -20.42 3.71
CA ASP A 246 12.28 -21.13 3.45
C ASP A 246 11.39 -21.05 4.69
N VAL A 247 10.44 -20.11 4.66
CA VAL A 247 9.54 -19.83 5.78
C VAL A 247 8.73 -21.03 6.19
N GLY A 248 8.25 -21.82 5.22
CA GLY A 248 7.39 -23.01 5.49
C GLY A 248 8.09 -24.10 6.29
N SER A 249 9.43 -24.13 6.30
CA SER A 249 10.24 -25.11 7.02
C SER A 249 10.68 -24.66 8.42
N LEU A 250 10.35 -23.39 8.81
CA LEU A 250 10.84 -22.84 10.08
C LEU A 250 10.00 -23.30 11.29
N GLU A 251 10.63 -23.26 12.45
CA GLU A 251 9.96 -23.40 13.74
C GLU A 251 9.03 -22.20 14.00
N GLU A 252 8.02 -22.42 14.81
CA GLU A 252 7.01 -21.42 15.16
C GLU A 252 7.52 -20.54 16.31
N THR A 253 7.52 -19.20 16.10
CA THR A 253 7.83 -18.21 17.14
C THR A 253 6.65 -17.25 17.24
N SER A 254 6.09 -17.07 18.43
CA SER A 254 5.00 -16.12 18.65
C SER A 254 5.41 -14.68 18.41
N LEU A 255 4.43 -13.84 18.10
CA LEU A 255 4.58 -12.38 18.08
C LEU A 255 5.03 -11.88 19.45
N ASP A 256 5.85 -10.83 19.47
CA ASP A 256 6.32 -10.23 20.72
C ASP A 256 5.21 -9.41 21.40
N ASN A 257 4.44 -8.69 20.60
CA ASN A 257 3.27 -7.95 21.04
C ASN A 257 2.18 -8.04 19.96
N ALA A 258 0.98 -8.40 20.37
CA ALA A 258 -0.21 -8.52 19.53
C ALA A 258 -1.35 -7.65 20.09
N SER A 259 -2.41 -7.47 19.31
CA SER A 259 -3.64 -6.82 19.75
C SER A 259 -4.28 -7.58 20.92
N PHE A 260 -4.96 -6.85 21.80
CA PHE A 260 -5.76 -7.43 22.88
C PHE A 260 -7.11 -7.98 22.40
N TYR A 261 -7.59 -7.52 21.26
CA TYR A 261 -8.93 -7.80 20.73
C TYR A 261 -8.91 -8.59 19.41
N GLY A 262 -7.71 -8.92 18.88
CA GLY A 262 -7.48 -9.47 17.56
C GLY A 262 -7.16 -10.71 17.19
#